data_bbe496804c4259b94ca873e06fb71b39
#
_entry.id   bbe496804c4259b94ca873e06fb71b39
#
_cell.length_a   1.000
_cell.length_b   1.000
_cell.length_c   1.000
_cell.angle_alpha   90.00
_cell.angle_beta   90.00
_cell.angle_gamma   90.00
#
_symmetry.space_group_name_H-M   'P 1'
#
loop_
_entity.id
_entity.type
_entity.pdbx_description
1 polymer ?
#
loop_
_entity_poly.entity_id
_entity_poly.type
_entity_poly.pdbx_seq_one_letter_code
_entity_poly.pdbx_strand_id
1 'polypeptide(L)'
;MGSTSTNGKSGQGLGNRVLLDKADKLRALGISHLVPLPQMVVVGDQSAGKSSVLESLTGFQFPRSATLCTRHATEIVCRREATESVVVSIIPHNPSPEPEKLVRDFRRSTDTILSYDFPKIFEDAAEVMGIKVSDNDGDGGSAFSLDVLKVEISGPNADHLTVIDVPGMFETVTPGLTTELDIDLVKNMVKRYIHESRTIILAVVPCNGDIANQKILRLAAEADPQGKRTLGVLTKPDLAIEKATKAVICDLVNGKRRDLHLGYCVVKTLGADDTSGSMNHRDQQALSLFGQPPWNTLPSDRLGVPALRMRIKHLLMVRTRAEFPVVKSEIMANLKKSEGLLADMGEPRNCTD
;
A
#
# COMPACT_ATOMS: atom_id res chain seq x y z
N MET A 1 23.52 -47.19 -14.25
CA MET A 1 24.26 -46.02 -14.79
C MET A 1 23.23 -45.08 -15.41
N GLY A 2 23.10 -43.88 -14.91
CA GLY A 2 22.14 -42.89 -15.40
C GLY A 2 21.85 -41.87 -14.33
N SER A 3 22.85 -41.02 -14.03
CA SER A 3 22.73 -39.86 -13.14
C SER A 3 21.89 -38.77 -13.84
N THR A 4 20.71 -38.50 -13.39
CA THR A 4 19.91 -37.31 -13.75
C THR A 4 20.29 -36.16 -12.82
N SER A 5 20.95 -35.19 -13.38
CA SER A 5 21.38 -33.93 -12.82
C SER A 5 20.15 -33.08 -12.49
N THR A 6 19.88 -32.85 -11.20
CA THR A 6 19.02 -31.82 -10.68
C THR A 6 19.84 -30.57 -10.45
N ASN A 7 19.96 -29.73 -11.46
CA ASN A 7 20.52 -28.38 -11.29
C ASN A 7 19.65 -27.37 -12.04
N GLY A 8 19.08 -26.40 -11.35
CA GLY A 8 18.48 -25.26 -12.06
C GLY A 8 17.39 -24.44 -11.39
N LYS A 9 17.22 -24.43 -10.06
CA LYS A 9 16.18 -23.56 -9.44
C LYS A 9 16.63 -22.67 -8.27
N SER A 10 17.87 -22.70 -7.82
CA SER A 10 18.33 -21.91 -6.66
C SER A 10 18.85 -20.50 -7.00
N GLY A 11 19.17 -20.21 -8.26
CA GLY A 11 19.76 -18.93 -8.66
C GLY A 11 18.78 -17.77 -8.87
N GLN A 12 17.49 -18.04 -9.12
CA GLN A 12 16.51 -16.98 -9.38
C GLN A 12 15.99 -16.28 -8.11
N GLY A 13 16.03 -16.94 -6.97
CA GLY A 13 15.54 -16.38 -5.68
C GLY A 13 16.44 -15.30 -5.08
N LEU A 14 17.75 -15.52 -5.10
CA LEU A 14 18.74 -14.63 -4.47
C LEU A 14 18.91 -13.30 -5.23
N GLY A 15 18.95 -13.32 -6.56
CA GLY A 15 19.09 -12.10 -7.38
C GLY A 15 17.89 -11.15 -7.27
N ASN A 16 16.72 -11.69 -7.01
CA ASN A 16 15.48 -10.91 -6.86
C ASN A 16 15.42 -10.17 -5.51
N ARG A 17 15.91 -10.79 -4.44
CA ARG A 17 16.01 -10.20 -3.11
C ARG A 17 16.97 -9.00 -3.12
N VAL A 18 18.12 -9.15 -3.75
CA VAL A 18 19.12 -8.06 -3.85
C VAL A 18 18.56 -6.81 -4.54
N LEU A 19 17.67 -6.96 -5.54
CA LEU A 19 17.06 -5.81 -6.22
C LEU A 19 16.04 -5.09 -5.33
N LEU A 20 15.22 -5.81 -4.58
CA LEU A 20 14.27 -5.23 -3.62
C LEU A 20 15.02 -4.51 -2.49
N ASP A 21 16.06 -5.13 -1.92
CA ASP A 21 16.93 -4.52 -0.90
C ASP A 21 17.57 -3.21 -1.41
N LYS A 22 18.00 -3.17 -2.69
CA LYS A 22 18.53 -1.95 -3.30
C LYS A 22 17.46 -0.85 -3.45
N ALA A 23 16.26 -1.21 -3.89
CA ALA A 23 15.16 -0.26 -4.00
C ALA A 23 14.80 0.35 -2.64
N ASP A 24 14.77 -0.47 -1.59
CA ASP A 24 14.48 -0.02 -0.23
C ASP A 24 15.59 0.87 0.35
N LYS A 25 16.86 0.55 0.06
CA LYS A 25 18.00 1.43 0.40
C LYS A 25 17.92 2.78 -0.29
N LEU A 26 17.54 2.80 -1.57
CA LEU A 26 17.36 4.06 -2.32
C LEU A 26 16.21 4.90 -1.71
N ARG A 27 15.11 4.25 -1.26
CA ARG A 27 14.05 4.95 -0.54
C ARG A 27 14.54 5.53 0.79
N ALA A 28 15.28 4.74 1.57
CA ALA A 28 15.83 5.20 2.85
C ALA A 28 16.78 6.40 2.70
N LEU A 29 17.44 6.51 1.55
CA LEU A 29 18.27 7.67 1.18
C LEU A 29 17.48 8.85 0.62
N GLY A 30 16.14 8.80 0.57
CA GLY A 30 15.29 9.86 0.04
C GLY A 30 15.31 10.00 -1.48
N ILE A 31 15.89 9.05 -2.23
CA ILE A 31 15.99 9.10 -3.69
C ILE A 31 14.62 9.08 -4.38
N SER A 32 13.60 8.53 -3.74
CA SER A 32 12.22 8.52 -4.27
C SER A 32 11.63 9.91 -4.55
N HIS A 33 12.15 10.97 -3.93
CA HIS A 33 11.77 12.36 -4.24
C HIS A 33 12.36 12.87 -5.54
N LEU A 34 13.48 12.30 -5.98
CA LEU A 34 14.22 12.69 -7.19
C LEU A 34 13.92 11.77 -8.38
N VAL A 35 13.75 10.49 -8.11
CA VAL A 35 13.49 9.45 -9.09
C VAL A 35 12.44 8.49 -8.52
N PRO A 36 11.24 8.39 -9.14
CA PRO A 36 10.21 7.48 -8.69
C PRO A 36 10.70 6.03 -8.67
N LEU A 37 10.47 5.32 -7.55
CA LEU A 37 10.84 3.92 -7.40
C LEU A 37 9.62 3.01 -7.56
N PRO A 38 9.76 1.77 -8.06
CA PRO A 38 8.67 0.81 -8.12
C PRO A 38 8.03 0.61 -6.75
N GLN A 39 6.74 0.82 -6.65
CA GLN A 39 5.97 0.77 -5.40
C GLN A 39 4.58 0.20 -5.65
N MET A 40 3.83 -0.04 -4.59
CA MET A 40 2.45 -0.49 -4.65
C MET A 40 1.59 0.47 -3.85
N VAL A 41 0.43 0.83 -4.38
CA VAL A 41 -0.57 1.62 -3.67
C VAL A 41 -1.87 0.83 -3.54
N VAL A 42 -2.47 0.86 -2.36
CA VAL A 42 -3.80 0.28 -2.11
C VAL A 42 -4.83 1.39 -2.14
N VAL A 43 -5.77 1.26 -3.05
CA VAL A 43 -6.80 2.27 -3.32
C VAL A 43 -8.18 1.64 -3.30
N GLY A 44 -9.20 2.41 -2.98
CA GLY A 44 -10.60 1.95 -2.94
C GLY A 44 -11.45 2.94 -2.18
N ASP A 45 -12.75 2.77 -2.29
CA ASP A 45 -13.71 3.62 -1.60
C ASP A 45 -13.64 3.41 -0.08
N GLN A 46 -14.23 4.31 0.69
CA GLN A 46 -14.35 4.14 2.13
C GLN A 46 -15.05 2.81 2.45
N SER A 47 -14.59 2.12 3.47
CA SER A 47 -15.12 0.81 3.89
C SER A 47 -15.00 -0.33 2.84
N ALA A 48 -14.23 -0.14 1.75
CA ALA A 48 -13.96 -1.22 0.79
C ALA A 48 -13.13 -2.39 1.35
N GLY A 49 -12.52 -2.23 2.52
CA GLY A 49 -11.70 -3.25 3.17
C GLY A 49 -10.19 -3.13 2.89
N LYS A 50 -9.71 -1.94 2.52
CA LYS A 50 -8.27 -1.67 2.26
C LYS A 50 -7.39 -2.06 3.44
N SER A 51 -7.65 -1.50 4.62
CA SER A 51 -6.86 -1.78 5.83
C SER A 51 -6.89 -3.25 6.22
N SER A 52 -8.05 -3.94 6.07
CA SER A 52 -8.14 -5.38 6.33
C SER A 52 -7.34 -6.23 5.34
N VAL A 53 -7.24 -5.80 4.07
CA VAL A 53 -6.36 -6.45 3.07
C VAL A 53 -4.90 -6.24 3.45
N LEU A 54 -4.51 -5.01 3.81
CA LEU A 54 -3.15 -4.69 4.23
C LEU A 54 -2.75 -5.44 5.50
N GLU A 55 -3.61 -5.47 6.52
CA GLU A 55 -3.42 -6.26 7.74
C GLU A 55 -3.17 -7.74 7.41
N SER A 56 -3.96 -8.28 6.46
CA SER A 56 -3.80 -9.66 6.01
C SER A 56 -2.49 -9.92 5.26
N LEU A 57 -1.97 -8.93 4.55
CA LEU A 57 -0.73 -9.03 3.77
C LEU A 57 0.52 -8.84 4.63
N THR A 58 0.50 -7.86 5.52
CA THR A 58 1.67 -7.44 6.32
C THR A 58 1.75 -8.15 7.67
N GLY A 59 0.61 -8.65 8.20
CA GLY A 59 0.48 -9.14 9.55
C GLY A 59 0.41 -8.02 10.60
N PHE A 60 0.41 -6.76 10.16
CA PHE A 60 0.37 -5.58 11.00
C PHE A 60 -1.08 -5.14 11.22
N GLN A 61 -1.47 -4.92 12.48
CA GLN A 61 -2.83 -4.49 12.83
C GLN A 61 -2.94 -2.97 12.71
N PHE A 62 -3.84 -2.52 11.84
CA PHE A 62 -4.17 -1.10 11.70
C PHE A 62 -5.23 -0.69 12.72
N PRO A 63 -5.21 0.57 13.18
CA PRO A 63 -6.29 1.11 13.98
C PRO A 63 -7.62 0.98 13.23
N ARG A 64 -8.62 0.43 13.91
CA ARG A 64 -9.98 0.28 13.37
C ARG A 64 -10.85 1.40 13.91
N SER A 65 -11.45 2.17 13.03
CA SER A 65 -12.44 3.19 13.37
C SER A 65 -13.74 2.92 12.60
N ALA A 66 -14.85 3.22 13.24
CA ALA A 66 -16.17 3.13 12.59
C ALA A 66 -16.37 4.22 11.52
N THR A 67 -15.62 5.32 11.59
CA THR A 67 -15.78 6.48 10.71
C THR A 67 -14.64 6.61 9.71
N LEU A 68 -13.56 7.33 10.05
CA LEU A 68 -12.39 7.55 9.19
C LEU A 68 -11.19 6.79 9.74
N CYS A 69 -10.83 5.65 9.10
CA CYS A 69 -9.70 4.83 9.56
C CYS A 69 -8.35 5.41 9.12
N THR A 70 -8.25 5.91 7.89
CA THR A 70 -6.99 6.42 7.31
C THR A 70 -7.19 7.89 6.96
N ARG A 71 -6.40 8.78 7.57
CA ARG A 71 -6.49 10.24 7.42
C ARG A 71 -5.25 10.86 6.75
N HIS A 72 -4.28 10.06 6.44
CA HIS A 72 -3.02 10.38 5.75
C HIS A 72 -2.56 9.17 4.95
N ALA A 73 -1.61 9.35 4.04
CA ALA A 73 -0.97 8.21 3.42
C ALA A 73 -0.06 7.50 4.43
N THR A 74 -0.05 6.15 4.40
CA THR A 74 0.83 5.34 5.24
C THR A 74 1.73 4.49 4.35
N GLU A 75 3.05 4.71 4.40
CA GLU A 75 4.04 3.87 3.73
C GLU A 75 4.48 2.76 4.68
N ILE A 76 4.17 1.52 4.33
CA ILE A 76 4.53 0.33 5.10
C ILE A 76 5.67 -0.37 4.37
N VAL A 77 6.80 -0.49 5.05
CA VAL A 77 8.00 -1.16 4.53
C VAL A 77 8.29 -2.39 5.38
N CYS A 78 8.06 -3.56 4.83
CA CYS A 78 8.39 -4.84 5.48
C CYS A 78 9.72 -5.36 4.93
N ARG A 79 10.63 -5.75 5.82
CA ARG A 79 11.95 -6.30 5.48
C ARG A 79 12.23 -7.58 6.25
N ARG A 80 12.83 -8.55 5.58
CA ARG A 80 13.31 -9.76 6.26
C ARG A 80 14.70 -9.50 6.82
N GLU A 81 14.79 -9.43 8.14
CA GLU A 81 16.02 -9.24 8.89
C GLU A 81 16.11 -10.28 10.02
N ALA A 82 17.32 -10.46 10.61
CA ALA A 82 17.53 -11.44 11.66
C ALA A 82 16.84 -11.03 12.98
N THR A 83 16.71 -9.73 13.22
CA THR A 83 16.11 -9.15 14.43
C THR A 83 14.78 -8.50 14.10
N GLU A 84 13.83 -8.61 15.02
CA GLU A 84 12.57 -7.85 14.92
C GLU A 84 12.81 -6.40 15.30
N SER A 85 12.22 -5.49 14.54
CA SER A 85 12.15 -4.08 14.89
C SER A 85 10.97 -3.42 14.19
N VAL A 86 10.39 -2.42 14.83
CA VAL A 86 9.40 -1.53 14.24
C VAL A 86 9.85 -0.09 14.45
N VAL A 87 9.86 0.67 13.38
CA VAL A 87 10.18 2.11 13.42
C VAL A 87 9.04 2.87 12.76
N VAL A 88 8.47 3.84 13.47
CA VAL A 88 7.44 4.73 12.95
C VAL A 88 8.00 6.14 12.89
N SER A 89 7.83 6.81 11.75
CA SER A 89 8.29 8.18 11.49
C SER A 89 7.32 8.90 10.56
N ILE A 90 7.41 10.22 10.50
CA ILE A 90 6.61 11.03 9.57
C ILE A 90 7.52 11.60 8.49
N ILE A 91 7.07 11.53 7.23
CA ILE A 91 7.71 12.17 6.09
C ILE A 91 6.89 13.42 5.77
N PRO A 92 7.42 14.64 6.00
CA PRO A 92 6.69 15.87 5.75
C PRO A 92 6.47 16.10 4.25
N HIS A 93 5.29 16.63 3.90
CA HIS A 93 4.95 16.95 2.51
C HIS A 93 5.76 18.15 2.00
N ASN A 94 5.90 19.18 2.83
CA ASN A 94 6.70 20.37 2.52
C ASN A 94 7.87 20.50 3.49
N PRO A 95 9.11 20.55 3.01
CA PRO A 95 10.27 20.74 3.88
C PRO A 95 10.55 22.22 4.20
N SER A 96 9.60 22.98 4.83
CA SER A 96 9.78 24.35 5.28
C SER A 96 10.36 24.46 6.71
N PRO A 97 11.04 25.59 7.13
CA PRO A 97 11.97 25.50 8.27
C PRO A 97 11.39 25.49 9.68
N GLU A 98 10.17 25.89 9.97
CA GLU A 98 9.78 26.13 11.37
C GLU A 98 8.65 25.26 11.99
N PRO A 99 7.43 25.12 11.48
CA PRO A 99 6.46 24.24 12.15
C PRO A 99 6.73 22.76 11.96
N GLU A 100 7.59 22.37 11.02
CA GLU A 100 7.86 21.00 10.61
C GLU A 100 8.94 20.28 11.43
N LYS A 101 9.57 20.96 12.38
CA LYS A 101 10.55 20.30 13.25
C LYS A 101 9.92 19.18 14.06
N LEU A 102 8.71 19.38 14.60
CA LEU A 102 7.97 18.35 15.35
C LEU A 102 7.61 17.17 14.47
N VAL A 103 7.16 17.42 13.23
CA VAL A 103 6.84 16.38 12.24
C VAL A 103 8.09 15.60 11.87
N ARG A 104 9.19 16.28 11.59
CA ARG A 104 10.46 15.68 11.19
C ARG A 104 11.14 14.89 12.31
N ASP A 105 11.00 15.36 13.55
CA ASP A 105 11.59 14.72 14.72
C ASP A 105 10.72 13.59 15.30
N PHE A 106 9.50 13.41 14.75
CA PHE A 106 8.64 12.30 15.18
C PHE A 106 9.25 10.97 14.80
N ARG A 107 9.70 10.22 15.79
CA ARG A 107 10.22 8.87 15.62
C ARG A 107 9.90 8.04 16.84
N ARG A 108 9.35 6.84 16.61
CA ARG A 108 9.09 5.83 17.62
C ARG A 108 9.73 4.52 17.17
N SER A 109 10.37 3.79 18.05
CA SER A 109 11.00 2.51 17.72
C SER A 109 10.81 1.50 18.85
N THR A 110 10.66 0.22 18.47
CA THR A 110 10.63 -0.92 19.41
C THR A 110 11.28 -2.14 18.79
N ASP A 111 11.74 -3.03 19.64
CA ASP A 111 12.37 -4.29 19.24
C ASP A 111 11.35 -5.44 19.10
N THR A 112 10.06 -5.20 19.37
CA THR A 112 9.01 -6.23 19.32
C THR A 112 7.70 -5.68 18.77
N ILE A 113 7.12 -6.36 17.80
CA ILE A 113 5.82 -5.99 17.19
C ILE A 113 4.69 -6.07 18.23
N LEU A 114 4.76 -7.03 19.16
CA LEU A 114 3.70 -7.31 20.15
C LEU A 114 3.60 -6.29 21.29
N SER A 115 4.66 -5.52 21.55
CA SER A 115 4.72 -4.55 22.66
C SER A 115 4.28 -3.14 22.28
N TYR A 116 3.83 -2.93 21.05
CA TYR A 116 3.52 -1.61 20.50
C TYR A 116 2.03 -1.33 20.57
N ASP A 117 1.66 -0.24 21.24
CA ASP A 117 0.31 0.31 21.17
C ASP A 117 0.18 1.16 19.88
N PHE A 118 -0.03 0.47 18.77
CA PHE A 118 -0.16 1.11 17.47
C PHE A 118 -1.30 2.14 17.40
N PRO A 119 -2.49 1.90 17.98
CA PRO A 119 -3.54 2.91 18.03
C PRO A 119 -3.04 4.24 18.60
N LYS A 120 -2.33 4.20 19.72
CA LYS A 120 -1.78 5.41 20.36
C LYS A 120 -0.74 6.12 19.49
N ILE A 121 0.13 5.35 18.80
CA ILE A 121 1.13 5.96 17.90
C ILE A 121 0.48 6.63 16.70
N PHE A 122 -0.58 6.05 16.17
CA PHE A 122 -1.33 6.68 15.07
C PHE A 122 -2.07 7.93 15.56
N GLU A 123 -2.57 7.96 16.80
CA GLU A 123 -3.14 9.14 17.43
C GLU A 123 -2.08 10.22 17.64
N ASP A 124 -0.95 9.89 18.24
CA ASP A 124 0.19 10.81 18.43
C ASP A 124 0.69 11.38 17.09
N ALA A 125 0.77 10.54 16.05
CA ALA A 125 1.16 10.98 14.71
C ALA A 125 0.14 11.91 14.09
N ALA A 126 -1.16 11.63 14.24
CA ALA A 126 -2.25 12.47 13.75
C ALA A 126 -2.22 13.85 14.43
N GLU A 127 -1.98 13.90 15.74
CA GLU A 127 -1.82 15.15 16.49
C GLU A 127 -0.64 15.97 15.95
N VAL A 128 0.53 15.34 15.77
CA VAL A 128 1.73 15.99 15.23
C VAL A 128 1.55 16.50 13.80
N MET A 129 0.77 15.77 12.98
CA MET A 129 0.38 16.19 11.61
C MET A 129 -0.71 17.28 11.60
N GLY A 130 -1.22 17.71 12.76
CA GLY A 130 -2.30 18.70 12.86
C GLY A 130 -3.66 18.20 12.35
N ILE A 131 -3.91 16.90 12.40
CA ILE A 131 -5.16 16.29 11.95
C ILE A 131 -6.23 16.44 13.02
N LYS A 132 -7.40 16.98 12.65
CA LYS A 132 -8.57 17.09 13.51
C LYS A 132 -9.17 15.70 13.76
N VAL A 133 -9.14 15.22 15.00
CA VAL A 133 -9.61 13.89 15.38
C VAL A 133 -11.04 13.90 15.90
N SER A 134 -11.51 15.01 16.50
CA SER A 134 -12.85 15.15 17.10
C SER A 134 -13.47 16.51 16.82
N ASP A 135 -14.82 16.61 16.97
CA ASP A 135 -15.58 17.85 16.83
C ASP A 135 -15.18 18.93 17.86
N ASN A 136 -14.47 18.55 18.93
CA ASN A 136 -14.02 19.45 20.00
C ASN A 136 -12.67 20.13 19.68
N ASP A 137 -11.98 19.71 18.62
CA ASP A 137 -10.68 20.28 18.22
C ASP A 137 -10.91 21.56 17.41
N GLY A 138 -11.27 22.67 18.03
CA GLY A 138 -11.33 24.04 17.49
C GLY A 138 -11.48 24.24 15.96
N ASP A 139 -11.89 25.39 15.53
CA ASP A 139 -12.34 25.72 14.16
C ASP A 139 -11.21 25.85 13.11
N GLY A 140 -10.14 25.03 13.12
CA GLY A 140 -9.00 25.32 12.23
C GLY A 140 -8.21 24.14 11.64
N GLY A 141 -8.52 22.87 11.95
CA GLY A 141 -7.74 21.73 11.46
C GLY A 141 -8.41 20.99 10.28
N SER A 142 -7.62 20.47 9.33
CA SER A 142 -8.09 19.54 8.29
C SER A 142 -8.30 18.14 8.86
N ALA A 143 -9.29 17.40 8.34
CA ALA A 143 -9.51 16.00 8.69
C ALA A 143 -8.43 15.08 8.10
N PHE A 144 -7.61 15.57 7.16
CA PHE A 144 -6.58 14.82 6.46
C PHE A 144 -5.27 15.60 6.37
N SER A 145 -4.14 14.88 6.29
CA SER A 145 -2.82 15.46 6.04
C SER A 145 -2.20 14.90 4.76
N LEU A 146 -1.38 15.72 4.09
CA LEU A 146 -0.54 15.32 2.96
C LEU A 146 0.78 14.70 3.42
N ASP A 147 1.12 14.80 4.70
CA ASP A 147 2.28 14.12 5.28
C ASP A 147 2.08 12.60 5.21
N VAL A 148 3.18 11.87 5.18
CA VAL A 148 3.15 10.41 5.05
C VAL A 148 3.64 9.77 6.35
N LEU A 149 2.83 8.93 6.96
CA LEU A 149 3.28 8.09 8.07
C LEU A 149 4.08 6.92 7.51
N LYS A 150 5.33 6.79 7.91
CA LYS A 150 6.19 5.67 7.51
C LYS A 150 6.31 4.67 8.63
N VAL A 151 5.97 3.41 8.35
CA VAL A 151 6.07 2.27 9.26
C VAL A 151 7.04 1.26 8.67
N GLU A 152 8.20 1.10 9.28
CA GLU A 152 9.21 0.11 8.87
C GLU A 152 9.15 -1.08 9.83
N ILE A 153 8.89 -2.27 9.29
CA ILE A 153 8.75 -3.52 10.02
C ILE A 153 9.83 -4.47 9.55
N SER A 154 10.74 -4.83 10.44
CA SER A 154 11.79 -5.81 10.17
C SER A 154 11.60 -7.07 11.03
N GLY A 155 11.95 -8.22 10.49
CA GLY A 155 11.90 -9.48 11.24
C GLY A 155 12.17 -10.71 10.39
N PRO A 156 12.46 -11.87 11.02
CA PRO A 156 12.84 -13.10 10.31
C PRO A 156 11.70 -13.67 9.45
N ASN A 157 10.45 -13.40 9.83
CA ASN A 157 9.25 -13.86 9.13
C ASN A 157 8.63 -12.80 8.22
N ALA A 158 9.15 -11.58 8.21
CA ALA A 158 8.64 -10.51 7.36
C ALA A 158 8.92 -10.78 5.89
N ASP A 159 7.98 -10.42 5.04
CA ASP A 159 8.16 -10.43 3.59
C ASP A 159 8.76 -9.10 3.12
N HIS A 160 9.58 -9.13 2.07
CA HIS A 160 10.00 -7.88 1.40
C HIS A 160 8.80 -7.30 0.65
N LEU A 161 8.20 -6.26 1.21
CA LEU A 161 7.02 -5.60 0.66
C LEU A 161 7.03 -4.12 1.04
N THR A 162 6.93 -3.24 0.06
CA THR A 162 6.63 -1.83 0.29
C THR A 162 5.27 -1.52 -0.31
N VAL A 163 4.36 -1.06 0.52
CA VAL A 163 2.99 -0.74 0.14
C VAL A 163 2.56 0.58 0.75
N ILE A 164 1.84 1.37 -0.02
CA ILE A 164 1.29 2.65 0.42
C ILE A 164 -0.22 2.47 0.59
N ASP A 165 -0.72 2.70 1.78
CA ASP A 165 -2.14 2.88 2.06
C ASP A 165 -2.51 4.35 1.90
N VAL A 166 -3.60 4.61 1.20
CA VAL A 166 -4.14 5.96 1.06
C VAL A 166 -5.56 6.03 1.61
N PRO A 167 -6.01 7.21 2.06
CA PRO A 167 -7.38 7.39 2.53
C PRO A 167 -8.41 6.85 1.55
N GLY A 168 -9.50 6.30 2.09
CA GLY A 168 -10.64 5.85 1.29
C GLY A 168 -11.33 7.01 0.61
N MET A 169 -11.65 6.86 -0.67
CA MET A 169 -12.44 7.87 -1.36
C MET A 169 -13.86 7.90 -0.81
N PHE A 170 -14.40 9.09 -0.65
CA PHE A 170 -15.77 9.38 -0.23
C PHE A 170 -16.35 10.53 -1.06
N GLU A 171 -17.68 10.68 -1.05
CA GLU A 171 -18.38 11.67 -1.86
C GLU A 171 -19.21 12.62 -1.03
N THR A 172 -19.56 12.21 0.16
CA THR A 172 -20.49 12.95 1.02
C THR A 172 -19.73 13.47 2.22
N VAL A 173 -19.88 14.74 2.50
CA VAL A 173 -19.33 15.38 3.69
C VAL A 173 -20.03 14.80 4.93
N THR A 174 -19.23 14.46 5.93
CA THR A 174 -19.74 14.13 7.27
C THR A 174 -19.73 15.40 8.10
N PRO A 175 -20.92 15.94 8.49
CA PRO A 175 -20.99 17.16 9.28
C PRO A 175 -20.11 17.11 10.53
N GLY A 176 -19.36 18.17 10.80
CA GLY A 176 -18.44 18.26 11.94
C GLY A 176 -17.11 17.53 11.76
N LEU A 177 -16.96 16.62 10.77
CA LEU A 177 -15.77 15.80 10.60
C LEU A 177 -15.03 16.07 9.29
N THR A 178 -15.74 16.24 8.16
CA THR A 178 -15.11 16.44 6.84
C THR A 178 -15.77 17.61 6.09
N THR A 179 -15.04 18.15 5.11
CA THR A 179 -15.44 19.25 4.25
C THR A 179 -15.37 18.86 2.78
N GLU A 180 -15.93 19.69 1.87
CA GLU A 180 -15.78 19.51 0.42
C GLU A 180 -14.29 19.56 -0.02
N LEU A 181 -13.49 20.38 0.66
CA LEU A 181 -12.05 20.46 0.41
C LEU A 181 -11.33 19.14 0.72
N ASP A 182 -11.78 18.42 1.74
CA ASP A 182 -11.23 17.12 2.10
C ASP A 182 -11.53 16.05 1.03
N ILE A 183 -12.70 16.11 0.37
CA ILE A 183 -13.03 15.23 -0.76
C ILE A 183 -12.01 15.43 -1.89
N ASP A 184 -11.78 16.68 -2.28
CA ASP A 184 -10.82 17.00 -3.33
C ASP A 184 -9.37 16.67 -2.93
N LEU A 185 -9.00 16.90 -1.69
CA LEU A 185 -7.67 16.57 -1.15
C LEU A 185 -7.41 15.07 -1.24
N VAL A 186 -8.34 14.23 -0.76
CA VAL A 186 -8.21 12.77 -0.81
C VAL A 186 -8.18 12.28 -2.25
N LYS A 187 -9.05 12.81 -3.12
CA LYS A 187 -9.06 12.47 -4.55
C LYS A 187 -7.74 12.81 -5.25
N ASN A 188 -7.18 13.99 -4.96
CA ASN A 188 -5.90 14.41 -5.51
C ASN A 188 -4.74 13.57 -4.97
N MET A 189 -4.77 13.21 -3.67
CA MET A 189 -3.81 12.30 -3.07
C MET A 189 -3.82 10.94 -3.78
N VAL A 190 -4.99 10.32 -3.95
CA VAL A 190 -5.15 9.05 -4.68
C VAL A 190 -4.62 9.18 -6.10
N LYS A 191 -5.02 10.23 -6.84
CA LYS A 191 -4.55 10.50 -8.20
C LYS A 191 -3.03 10.58 -8.27
N ARG A 192 -2.37 11.30 -7.35
CA ARG A 192 -0.92 11.44 -7.31
C ARG A 192 -0.22 10.08 -7.29
N TYR A 193 -0.69 9.14 -6.46
CA TYR A 193 -0.07 7.82 -6.35
C TYR A 193 -0.38 6.92 -7.55
N ILE A 194 -1.61 6.92 -8.08
CA ILE A 194 -2.00 6.05 -9.19
C ILE A 194 -1.45 6.51 -10.54
N HIS A 195 -1.20 7.81 -10.72
CA HIS A 195 -0.62 8.34 -11.97
C HIS A 195 0.89 8.07 -12.09
N GLU A 196 1.56 7.75 -10.99
CA GLU A 196 2.97 7.36 -11.04
C GLU A 196 3.13 6.07 -11.85
N SER A 197 3.86 6.14 -12.96
CA SER A 197 3.94 5.06 -13.95
C SER A 197 4.54 3.76 -13.41
N ARG A 198 5.39 3.85 -12.38
CA ARG A 198 6.04 2.71 -11.73
C ARG A 198 5.22 2.12 -10.58
N THR A 199 4.07 2.72 -10.27
CA THR A 199 3.20 2.24 -9.19
C THR A 199 2.30 1.10 -9.66
N ILE A 200 2.28 0.00 -8.92
CA ILE A 200 1.27 -1.06 -9.03
C ILE A 200 0.05 -0.62 -8.22
N ILE A 201 -1.12 -0.68 -8.83
CA ILE A 201 -2.39 -0.27 -8.23
C ILE A 201 -3.13 -1.51 -7.75
N LEU A 202 -3.37 -1.62 -6.44
CA LEU A 202 -4.31 -2.57 -5.86
C LEU A 202 -5.66 -1.89 -5.68
N ALA A 203 -6.57 -2.12 -6.62
CA ALA A 203 -7.92 -1.58 -6.57
C ALA A 203 -8.81 -2.49 -5.72
N VAL A 204 -9.09 -2.07 -4.48
CA VAL A 204 -9.89 -2.83 -3.52
C VAL A 204 -11.36 -2.47 -3.68
N VAL A 205 -12.20 -3.47 -3.96
CA VAL A 205 -13.62 -3.34 -4.28
C VAL A 205 -14.42 -4.37 -3.48
N PRO A 206 -15.48 -3.96 -2.77
CA PRO A 206 -16.32 -4.90 -2.03
C PRO A 206 -17.28 -5.65 -2.96
N CYS A 207 -17.52 -6.93 -2.69
CA CYS A 207 -18.39 -7.80 -3.50
C CYS A 207 -19.89 -7.55 -3.31
N ASN A 208 -20.30 -6.79 -2.30
CA ASN A 208 -21.72 -6.52 -1.98
C ASN A 208 -22.29 -5.29 -2.71
N GLY A 209 -21.50 -4.63 -3.55
CA GLY A 209 -21.92 -3.48 -4.35
C GLY A 209 -21.84 -3.76 -5.85
N ASP A 210 -22.31 -2.80 -6.64
CA ASP A 210 -22.12 -2.84 -8.09
C ASP A 210 -20.64 -2.54 -8.44
N ILE A 211 -19.91 -3.57 -8.82
CA ILE A 211 -18.49 -3.48 -9.14
C ILE A 211 -18.24 -2.57 -10.35
N ALA A 212 -19.18 -2.54 -11.32
CA ALA A 212 -19.03 -1.72 -12.52
C ALA A 212 -19.08 -0.21 -12.23
N ASN A 213 -19.75 0.18 -11.16
CA ASN A 213 -19.93 1.58 -10.76
C ASN A 213 -18.89 2.08 -9.76
N GLN A 214 -17.90 1.27 -9.38
CA GLN A 214 -16.87 1.67 -8.43
C GLN A 214 -15.97 2.76 -9.01
N LYS A 215 -15.91 3.92 -8.34
CA LYS A 215 -15.12 5.07 -8.79
C LYS A 215 -13.65 4.77 -8.92
N ILE A 216 -13.13 3.97 -7.99
CA ILE A 216 -11.73 3.61 -8.01
C ILE A 216 -11.32 2.87 -9.28
N LEU A 217 -12.20 2.03 -9.84
CA LEU A 217 -11.90 1.32 -11.09
C LEU A 217 -11.86 2.31 -12.28
N ARG A 218 -12.72 3.35 -12.28
CA ARG A 218 -12.67 4.41 -13.30
C ARG A 218 -11.38 5.23 -13.21
N LEU A 219 -11.01 5.67 -12.00
CA LEU A 219 -9.75 6.40 -11.79
C LEU A 219 -8.53 5.55 -12.13
N ALA A 220 -8.55 4.27 -11.78
CA ALA A 220 -7.49 3.33 -12.16
C ALA A 220 -7.40 3.16 -13.69
N ALA A 221 -8.52 3.08 -14.38
CA ALA A 221 -8.56 3.00 -15.86
C ALA A 221 -8.07 4.29 -16.52
N GLU A 222 -8.31 5.46 -15.94
CA GLU A 222 -7.74 6.74 -16.40
C GLU A 222 -6.20 6.74 -16.28
N ALA A 223 -5.67 6.22 -15.17
CA ALA A 223 -4.24 6.19 -14.90
C ALA A 223 -3.52 5.01 -15.59
N ASP A 224 -4.21 3.92 -15.86
CA ASP A 224 -3.70 2.68 -16.47
C ASP A 224 -4.71 2.12 -17.48
N PRO A 225 -4.89 2.79 -18.65
CA PRO A 225 -5.90 2.42 -19.64
C PRO A 225 -5.77 0.99 -20.17
N GLN A 226 -4.58 0.40 -20.10
CA GLN A 226 -4.33 -0.96 -20.53
C GLN A 226 -4.45 -1.99 -19.38
N GLY A 227 -4.70 -1.56 -18.16
CA GLY A 227 -4.80 -2.42 -16.97
C GLY A 227 -3.55 -3.25 -16.67
N LYS A 228 -2.37 -2.83 -17.14
CA LYS A 228 -1.11 -3.59 -17.01
C LYS A 228 -0.46 -3.51 -15.64
N ARG A 229 -0.86 -2.55 -14.83
CA ARG A 229 -0.34 -2.35 -13.48
C ARG A 229 -1.44 -2.28 -12.41
N THR A 230 -2.68 -2.56 -12.81
CA THR A 230 -3.84 -2.58 -11.91
C THR A 230 -4.30 -4.00 -11.64
N LEU A 231 -4.28 -4.40 -10.37
CA LEU A 231 -4.82 -5.66 -9.87
C LEU A 231 -6.08 -5.39 -9.06
N GLY A 232 -7.20 -5.97 -9.45
CA GLY A 232 -8.45 -5.90 -8.68
C GLY A 232 -8.40 -6.84 -7.47
N VAL A 233 -8.81 -6.36 -6.31
CA VAL A 233 -8.94 -7.14 -5.08
C VAL A 233 -10.38 -7.06 -4.60
N LEU A 234 -11.11 -8.16 -4.78
CA LEU A 234 -12.52 -8.27 -4.41
C LEU A 234 -12.61 -8.76 -2.95
N THR A 235 -13.18 -7.91 -2.10
CA THR A 235 -13.32 -8.17 -0.65
C THR A 235 -14.77 -8.50 -0.29
N LYS A 236 -14.99 -9.01 0.93
CA LYS A 236 -16.34 -9.30 1.48
C LYS A 236 -17.19 -10.23 0.58
N PRO A 237 -16.63 -11.33 0.04
CA PRO A 237 -17.38 -12.26 -0.82
C PRO A 237 -18.54 -12.96 -0.10
N ASP A 238 -18.50 -13.02 1.22
CA ASP A 238 -19.57 -13.52 2.09
C ASP A 238 -20.81 -12.62 2.06
N LEU A 239 -20.67 -11.32 1.79
CA LEU A 239 -21.78 -10.38 1.67
C LEU A 239 -22.41 -10.35 0.26
N ALA A 240 -21.85 -11.07 -0.71
CA ALA A 240 -22.47 -11.27 -2.02
C ALA A 240 -23.58 -12.32 -1.91
N ILE A 241 -24.81 -11.90 -1.68
CA ILE A 241 -25.95 -12.82 -1.44
C ILE A 241 -26.52 -13.30 -2.76
N GLU A 242 -26.74 -12.40 -3.71
CA GLU A 242 -27.44 -12.65 -4.97
C GLU A 242 -26.64 -13.52 -5.94
N LYS A 243 -27.32 -14.46 -6.59
CA LYS A 243 -26.71 -15.33 -7.62
C LYS A 243 -26.14 -14.53 -8.77
N ALA A 244 -26.83 -13.46 -9.19
CA ALA A 244 -26.37 -12.58 -10.27
C ALA A 244 -25.04 -11.88 -9.90
N THR A 245 -24.93 -11.34 -8.71
CA THR A 245 -23.71 -10.70 -8.18
C THR A 245 -22.55 -11.72 -8.12
N LYS A 246 -22.80 -12.93 -7.61
CA LYS A 246 -21.80 -14.00 -7.59
C LYS A 246 -21.34 -14.40 -9.00
N ALA A 247 -22.25 -14.45 -9.98
CA ALA A 247 -21.91 -14.74 -11.37
C ALA A 247 -21.01 -13.66 -11.97
N VAL A 248 -21.31 -12.37 -11.74
CA VAL A 248 -20.47 -11.25 -12.17
C VAL A 248 -19.06 -11.34 -11.57
N ILE A 249 -18.95 -11.65 -10.29
CA ILE A 249 -17.65 -11.82 -9.62
C ILE A 249 -16.86 -12.97 -10.25
N CYS A 250 -17.52 -14.12 -10.47
CA CYS A 250 -16.89 -15.28 -11.12
C CYS A 250 -16.40 -14.94 -12.54
N ASP A 251 -17.15 -14.18 -13.30
CA ASP A 251 -16.78 -13.76 -14.65
C ASP A 251 -15.58 -12.81 -14.65
N LEU A 252 -15.50 -11.86 -13.69
CA LEU A 252 -14.35 -11.00 -13.49
C LEU A 252 -13.09 -11.79 -13.14
N VAL A 253 -13.19 -12.70 -12.17
CA VAL A 253 -12.05 -13.51 -11.72
C VAL A 253 -11.57 -14.45 -12.82
N ASN A 254 -12.48 -15.01 -13.62
CA ASN A 254 -12.14 -15.88 -14.76
C ASN A 254 -11.62 -15.08 -15.98
N GLY A 255 -11.58 -13.75 -15.93
CA GLY A 255 -11.08 -12.92 -17.01
C GLY A 255 -12.01 -12.85 -18.24
N LYS A 256 -13.30 -13.14 -18.08
CA LYS A 256 -14.29 -13.01 -19.15
C LYS A 256 -14.57 -11.56 -19.49
N ARG A 257 -14.41 -10.66 -18.50
CA ARG A 257 -14.37 -9.21 -18.69
C ARG A 257 -12.90 -8.78 -18.68
N ARG A 258 -12.42 -8.17 -19.76
CA ARG A 258 -11.01 -7.82 -19.96
C ARG A 258 -10.72 -6.35 -19.61
N ASP A 259 -11.31 -5.85 -18.55
CA ASP A 259 -11.13 -4.50 -18.04
C ASP A 259 -9.77 -4.29 -17.35
N LEU A 260 -9.24 -5.32 -16.70
CA LEU A 260 -7.90 -5.32 -16.09
C LEU A 260 -7.04 -6.44 -16.68
N HIS A 261 -5.85 -6.11 -17.21
CA HIS A 261 -4.93 -7.11 -17.75
C HIS A 261 -4.41 -8.04 -16.63
N LEU A 262 -4.15 -7.50 -15.44
CA LEU A 262 -3.76 -8.31 -14.28
C LEU A 262 -4.95 -9.09 -13.69
N GLY A 263 -6.19 -8.76 -14.04
CA GLY A 263 -7.41 -9.40 -13.56
C GLY A 263 -7.68 -9.16 -12.09
N TYR A 264 -8.42 -10.10 -11.47
CA TYR A 264 -8.94 -9.98 -10.10
C TYR A 264 -8.53 -11.14 -9.20
N CYS A 265 -8.39 -10.86 -7.90
CA CYS A 265 -8.31 -11.85 -6.82
C CYS A 265 -9.49 -11.64 -5.87
N VAL A 266 -10.03 -12.72 -5.29
CA VAL A 266 -11.07 -12.64 -4.25
C VAL A 266 -10.44 -12.99 -2.91
N VAL A 267 -10.69 -12.17 -1.89
CA VAL A 267 -10.17 -12.38 -0.54
C VAL A 267 -11.26 -12.26 0.51
N LYS A 268 -11.30 -13.18 1.45
CA LYS A 268 -12.05 -13.06 2.70
C LYS A 268 -11.09 -12.53 3.77
N THR A 269 -11.40 -11.36 4.30
CA THR A 269 -10.68 -10.71 5.40
C THR A 269 -11.53 -10.78 6.67
N LEU A 270 -10.94 -10.44 7.82
CA LEU A 270 -11.69 -10.32 9.07
C LEU A 270 -12.76 -9.24 8.95
N GLY A 271 -13.95 -9.49 9.47
CA GLY A 271 -15.00 -8.49 9.64
C GLY A 271 -14.64 -7.45 10.70
N ALA A 272 -15.36 -6.32 10.72
CA ALA A 272 -15.18 -5.29 11.75
C ALA A 272 -15.51 -5.83 13.15
N ASP A 273 -16.47 -6.74 13.23
CA ASP A 273 -16.97 -7.32 14.48
C ASP A 273 -16.16 -8.55 14.96
N ASP A 274 -15.23 -9.04 14.15
CA ASP A 274 -14.36 -10.18 14.50
C ASP A 274 -13.23 -9.73 15.46
N THR A 275 -13.59 -9.42 16.70
CA THR A 275 -12.64 -8.97 17.75
C THR A 275 -11.76 -10.08 18.29
N SER A 276 -12.17 -11.34 18.15
CA SER A 276 -11.45 -12.54 18.63
C SER A 276 -10.71 -13.31 17.53
N GLY A 277 -10.77 -12.83 16.31
CA GLY A 277 -10.32 -13.56 15.13
C GLY A 277 -8.81 -13.63 15.00
N SER A 278 -8.22 -14.73 15.44
CA SER A 278 -6.85 -15.07 15.03
C SER A 278 -6.77 -15.24 13.51
N MET A 279 -5.59 -15.05 12.92
CA MET A 279 -5.36 -15.32 11.49
C MET A 279 -5.82 -16.73 11.09
N ASN A 280 -5.69 -17.70 11.99
CA ASN A 280 -6.15 -19.08 11.78
C ASN A 280 -7.67 -19.18 11.62
N HIS A 281 -8.44 -18.41 12.38
CA HIS A 281 -9.91 -18.39 12.28
C HIS A 281 -10.38 -17.81 10.95
N ARG A 282 -9.77 -16.68 10.53
CA ARG A 282 -10.00 -16.10 9.20
C ARG A 282 -9.71 -17.09 8.08
N ASP A 283 -8.59 -17.81 8.14
CA ASP A 283 -8.18 -18.75 7.10
C ASP A 283 -9.13 -19.95 7.04
N GLN A 284 -9.64 -20.43 8.16
CA GLN A 284 -10.68 -21.45 8.22
C GLN A 284 -12.00 -20.98 7.61
N GLN A 285 -12.45 -19.76 7.94
CA GLN A 285 -13.65 -19.17 7.34
C GLN A 285 -13.49 -19.01 5.82
N ALA A 286 -12.32 -18.57 5.36
CA ALA A 286 -12.03 -18.42 3.94
C ALA A 286 -12.05 -19.78 3.22
N LEU A 287 -11.44 -20.82 3.79
CA LEU A 287 -11.47 -22.17 3.24
C LEU A 287 -12.89 -22.72 3.15
N SER A 288 -13.70 -22.54 4.20
CA SER A 288 -15.11 -22.97 4.21
C SER A 288 -15.92 -22.25 3.12
N LEU A 289 -15.75 -20.94 2.96
CA LEU A 289 -16.45 -20.15 1.95
C LEU A 289 -16.03 -20.57 0.53
N PHE A 290 -14.73 -20.64 0.27
CA PHE A 290 -14.20 -20.93 -1.06
C PHE A 290 -14.36 -22.42 -1.46
N GLY A 291 -14.62 -23.30 -0.52
CA GLY A 291 -15.02 -24.70 -0.78
C GLY A 291 -16.45 -24.87 -1.31
N GLN A 292 -17.28 -23.82 -1.26
CA GLN A 292 -18.68 -23.86 -1.67
C GLN A 292 -18.91 -23.26 -3.07
N PRO A 293 -19.93 -23.71 -3.81
CA PRO A 293 -20.34 -23.06 -5.06
C PRO A 293 -20.82 -21.62 -4.83
N PRO A 294 -20.53 -20.69 -5.77
CA PRO A 294 -19.79 -20.88 -7.01
C PRO A 294 -18.27 -20.70 -6.87
N TRP A 295 -17.78 -20.37 -5.67
CA TRP A 295 -16.38 -20.00 -5.42
C TRP A 295 -15.39 -21.13 -5.74
N ASN A 296 -15.78 -22.39 -5.49
CA ASN A 296 -14.98 -23.58 -5.75
C ASN A 296 -14.69 -23.85 -7.25
N THR A 297 -15.33 -23.09 -8.15
CA THR A 297 -15.09 -23.20 -9.60
C THR A 297 -14.02 -22.21 -10.08
N LEU A 298 -13.56 -21.33 -9.19
CA LEU A 298 -12.57 -20.30 -9.51
C LEU A 298 -11.13 -20.85 -9.41
N PRO A 299 -10.18 -20.29 -10.17
CA PRO A 299 -8.77 -20.68 -10.07
C PRO A 299 -8.22 -20.45 -8.66
N SER A 300 -7.56 -21.45 -8.11
CA SER A 300 -7.02 -21.40 -6.73
C SER A 300 -5.94 -20.33 -6.54
N ASP A 301 -5.22 -19.95 -7.60
CA ASP A 301 -4.22 -18.88 -7.62
C ASP A 301 -4.83 -17.47 -7.58
N ARG A 302 -6.15 -17.37 -7.55
CA ARG A 302 -6.93 -16.13 -7.44
C ARG A 302 -7.80 -16.03 -6.20
N LEU A 303 -7.76 -17.07 -5.35
CA LEU A 303 -8.59 -17.16 -4.15
C LEU A 303 -7.79 -17.06 -2.87
N GLY A 304 -8.24 -16.19 -1.99
CA GLY A 304 -7.69 -16.02 -0.64
C GLY A 304 -6.43 -15.19 -0.55
N VAL A 305 -6.08 -14.86 0.68
CA VAL A 305 -4.90 -14.04 1.01
C VAL A 305 -3.58 -14.65 0.58
N PRO A 306 -3.36 -15.98 0.72
CA PRO A 306 -2.11 -16.59 0.25
C PRO A 306 -1.88 -16.42 -1.26
N ALA A 307 -2.92 -16.61 -2.08
CA ALA A 307 -2.85 -16.41 -3.53
C ALA A 307 -2.57 -14.95 -3.87
N LEU A 308 -3.27 -14.01 -3.24
CA LEU A 308 -3.03 -12.57 -3.41
C LEU A 308 -1.58 -12.21 -3.04
N ARG A 309 -1.05 -12.70 -1.91
CA ARG A 309 0.33 -12.45 -1.45
C ARG A 309 1.36 -12.93 -2.46
N MET A 310 1.20 -14.14 -2.97
CA MET A 310 2.11 -14.69 -3.99
C MET A 310 2.08 -13.87 -5.28
N ARG A 311 0.90 -13.45 -5.70
CA ARG A 311 0.73 -12.65 -6.92
C ARG A 311 1.34 -11.26 -6.78
N ILE A 312 1.12 -10.59 -5.66
CA ILE A 312 1.71 -9.29 -5.33
C ILE A 312 3.25 -9.36 -5.36
N LYS A 313 3.84 -10.36 -4.70
CA LYS A 313 5.29 -10.58 -4.71
C LYS A 313 5.82 -10.75 -6.12
N HIS A 314 5.12 -11.53 -6.93
CA HIS A 314 5.51 -11.74 -8.32
C HIS A 314 5.45 -10.44 -9.13
N LEU A 315 4.37 -9.68 -9.01
CA LEU A 315 4.17 -8.41 -9.73
C LEU A 315 5.22 -7.37 -9.35
N LEU A 316 5.47 -7.18 -8.04
CA LEU A 316 6.51 -6.26 -7.56
C LEU A 316 7.88 -6.64 -8.11
N MET A 317 8.20 -7.93 -8.09
CA MET A 317 9.48 -8.41 -8.56
C MET A 317 9.66 -8.21 -10.06
N VAL A 318 8.65 -8.54 -10.86
CA VAL A 318 8.67 -8.34 -12.32
C VAL A 318 8.80 -6.84 -12.63
N ARG A 319 8.04 -6.00 -11.96
CA ARG A 319 8.09 -4.55 -12.16
C ARG A 319 9.42 -3.94 -11.75
N THR A 320 9.93 -4.28 -10.57
CA THR A 320 11.23 -3.81 -10.09
C THR A 320 12.35 -4.20 -11.04
N ARG A 321 12.34 -5.44 -11.55
CA ARG A 321 13.36 -5.90 -12.51
C ARG A 321 13.30 -5.12 -13.82
N ALA A 322 12.10 -4.85 -14.34
CA ALA A 322 11.92 -4.12 -15.59
C ALA A 322 12.34 -2.64 -15.46
N GLU A 323 12.01 -2.00 -14.33
CA GLU A 323 12.22 -0.57 -14.11
C GLU A 323 13.64 -0.23 -13.59
N PHE A 324 14.30 -1.16 -12.92
CA PHE A 324 15.58 -0.87 -12.25
C PHE A 324 16.69 -0.32 -13.17
N PRO A 325 16.86 -0.79 -14.43
CA PRO A 325 17.83 -0.20 -15.36
C PRO A 325 17.52 1.27 -15.68
N VAL A 326 16.24 1.60 -15.83
CA VAL A 326 15.77 2.98 -16.11
C VAL A 326 16.02 3.86 -14.91
N VAL A 327 15.63 3.41 -13.70
CA VAL A 327 15.91 4.09 -12.42
C VAL A 327 17.40 4.40 -12.26
N LYS A 328 18.27 3.41 -12.52
CA LYS A 328 19.71 3.59 -12.47
C LYS A 328 20.18 4.68 -13.43
N SER A 329 19.70 4.67 -14.67
CA SER A 329 20.05 5.67 -15.68
C SER A 329 19.60 7.08 -15.26
N GLU A 330 18.40 7.24 -14.72
CA GLU A 330 17.88 8.52 -14.24
C GLU A 330 18.68 9.05 -13.05
N ILE A 331 19.02 8.19 -12.08
CA ILE A 331 19.90 8.57 -10.95
C ILE A 331 21.25 9.07 -11.45
N MET A 332 21.89 8.35 -12.39
CA MET A 332 23.18 8.76 -12.95
C MET A 332 23.09 10.07 -13.72
N ALA A 333 22.00 10.29 -14.45
CA ALA A 333 21.75 11.55 -15.15
C ALA A 333 21.58 12.74 -14.18
N ASN A 334 20.79 12.55 -13.11
CA ASN A 334 20.61 13.55 -12.08
C ASN A 334 21.92 13.86 -11.32
N LEU A 335 22.70 12.84 -11.01
CA LEU A 335 24.01 12.99 -10.37
C LEU A 335 24.93 13.86 -11.24
N LYS A 336 25.10 13.51 -12.53
CA LYS A 336 25.92 14.26 -13.47
C LYS A 336 25.46 15.71 -13.62
N LYS A 337 24.12 15.95 -13.63
CA LYS A 337 23.58 17.30 -13.66
C LYS A 337 23.92 18.09 -12.40
N SER A 338 23.81 17.46 -11.22
CA SER A 338 24.16 18.11 -9.95
C SER A 338 25.65 18.38 -9.81
N GLU A 339 26.51 17.47 -10.26
CA GLU A 339 27.95 17.66 -10.32
C GLU A 339 28.33 18.81 -11.26
N GLY A 340 27.67 18.94 -12.43
CA GLY A 340 27.85 20.06 -13.34
C GLY A 340 27.48 21.39 -12.71
N LEU A 341 26.32 21.47 -12.04
CA LEU A 341 25.88 22.67 -11.33
C LEU A 341 26.84 23.06 -10.20
N LEU A 342 27.36 22.08 -9.47
CA LEU A 342 28.37 22.30 -8.43
C LEU A 342 29.69 22.85 -9.02
N ALA A 343 30.13 22.30 -10.13
CA ALA A 343 31.34 22.78 -10.83
C ALA A 343 31.18 24.25 -11.32
N ASP A 344 30.00 24.58 -11.85
CA ASP A 344 29.65 25.93 -12.29
C ASP A 344 29.58 26.94 -11.14
N MET A 345 29.27 26.51 -9.91
CA MET A 345 29.30 27.37 -8.70
C MET A 345 30.71 27.72 -8.20
N GLY A 346 31.74 26.99 -8.67
CA GLY A 346 33.12 27.14 -8.26
C GLY A 346 33.43 26.54 -6.88
N GLU A 347 34.64 26.84 -6.37
CA GLU A 347 35.08 26.33 -5.06
C GLU A 347 34.26 26.93 -3.90
N PRO A 348 34.01 26.17 -2.83
CA PRO A 348 33.29 26.64 -1.67
C PRO A 348 34.08 27.82 -1.04
N ARG A 349 33.41 28.96 -0.86
CA ARG A 349 34.00 30.07 -0.11
C ARG A 349 34.14 29.63 1.34
N ASN A 350 35.38 29.63 1.86
CA ASN A 350 35.61 29.47 3.27
C ASN A 350 34.95 30.65 4.00
N CYS A 351 33.79 30.44 4.62
CA CYS A 351 33.24 31.37 5.59
C CYS A 351 34.13 31.28 6.86
N THR A 352 35.25 31.96 6.86
CA THR A 352 35.91 32.42 8.08
C THR A 352 35.45 33.84 8.23
N ASP A 353 34.33 34.03 9.00
CA ASP A 353 34.05 35.17 9.86
C ASP A 353 32.88 34.84 10.79
#